data_266633b43bab2ee110d74d1790c912f2
#
_entry.id   266633b43bab2ee110d74d1790c912f2
#
_cell.length_a   1.000
_cell.length_b   1.000
_cell.length_c   1.000
_cell.angle_alpha   90.00
_cell.angle_beta   90.00
_cell.angle_gamma   90.00
#
_symmetry.space_group_name_H-M   'P 1'
#
loop_
_entity.id
_entity.type
_entity.pdbx_description
1 polymer ?
#
loop_
_entity_poly.entity_id
_entity_poly.type
_entity_poly.pdbx_seq_one_letter_code
_entity_poly.pdbx_strand_id
1 'polypeptide(L)'
;MKHIYFSFILFICSCVSNNEELKHFHLECSGENISGINFKEGKKILRNSSCRSKDFSRTGLYGFKLGEKQPYGPTYKFNHIKKGDVIYASVWRRKGKNVGELVIASDIKFQYESSGHIVNEDGQWEQMKCSFVAKQAFEAVNVYIWNPGNSTLYFDDLKIDCFRNNKKPDITSEKDILRINIPKNVMQNIVRLREKAIEQDIISDDIKSYFKASITLEGTAYPISIRIKGDWVDHLKSSDKWSYRIKIVGNETFLGMKKFSIQNPSTRSFMKEWFLHRLFEKENVLTTRYKFKVVYINGKNMGVYAVEEHFDKKLLEYRKRSEGPIVKFDESGFWQAQFHFKNTGEFKKYPYMQSAEILPFSKNKTLKDKVLLNQFIIAKSQMEKYRNRDTNVEEYIDIDKMAKFLAICDISKSTHGLAWHNQRNYFNPVKECLEPIGYDCFT
;
A
#
# COMPACT_ATOMS: atom_id res chain seq x y z
N MET A 1 -22.38 -10.87 -39.74
CA MET A 1 -21.51 -10.19 -38.75
C MET A 1 -21.17 -11.19 -37.63
N LYS A 2 -19.94 -11.68 -37.62
CA LYS A 2 -19.49 -12.72 -36.68
C LYS A 2 -18.98 -12.05 -35.42
N HIS A 3 -19.53 -12.40 -34.28
CA HIS A 3 -19.04 -12.00 -32.97
C HIS A 3 -17.74 -12.77 -32.63
N ILE A 4 -16.66 -12.02 -32.42
CA ILE A 4 -15.38 -12.57 -31.95
C ILE A 4 -15.34 -12.37 -30.44
N TYR A 5 -15.42 -13.48 -29.69
CA TYR A 5 -15.13 -13.53 -28.26
C TYR A 5 -13.63 -13.56 -28.06
N PHE A 6 -13.06 -12.54 -27.42
CA PHE A 6 -11.69 -12.53 -26.96
C PHE A 6 -11.62 -13.19 -25.58
N SER A 7 -11.17 -14.44 -25.55
CA SER A 7 -10.75 -15.11 -24.32
C SER A 7 -9.38 -14.59 -23.91
N PHE A 8 -9.30 -13.90 -22.79
CA PHE A 8 -8.03 -13.54 -22.18
C PHE A 8 -7.47 -14.76 -21.44
N ILE A 9 -6.58 -15.50 -22.07
CA ILE A 9 -5.74 -16.53 -21.43
C ILE A 9 -4.53 -15.81 -20.83
N LEU A 10 -4.45 -15.76 -19.51
CA LEU A 10 -3.27 -15.32 -18.78
C LEU A 10 -2.15 -16.38 -18.96
N PHE A 11 -1.19 -16.09 -19.84
CA PHE A 11 0.08 -16.83 -19.87
C PHE A 11 0.97 -16.32 -18.73
N ILE A 12 1.03 -17.09 -17.64
CA ILE A 12 2.09 -16.96 -16.63
C ILE A 12 3.28 -17.75 -17.19
N CYS A 13 4.29 -17.03 -17.66
CA CYS A 13 5.54 -17.60 -18.13
C CYS A 13 6.29 -18.21 -16.93
N SER A 14 6.32 -19.55 -16.89
CA SER A 14 7.09 -20.35 -15.96
C SER A 14 8.55 -20.39 -16.37
N CYS A 15 9.40 -19.80 -15.59
CA CYS A 15 10.80 -20.17 -15.49
C CYS A 15 11.20 -20.18 -14.02
N VAL A 16 11.09 -21.32 -13.39
CA VAL A 16 12.01 -21.88 -12.39
C VAL A 16 11.55 -23.32 -12.11
N SER A 17 12.39 -24.26 -12.42
CA SER A 17 12.30 -25.66 -12.03
C SER A 17 12.42 -25.83 -10.52
N ASN A 18 11.46 -26.46 -9.96
CA ASN A 18 11.30 -27.38 -8.86
C ASN A 18 9.94 -27.17 -8.20
N ASN A 19 9.00 -27.99 -8.62
CA ASN A 19 7.64 -28.07 -8.10
C ASN A 19 7.64 -28.62 -6.67
N GLU A 20 7.38 -27.74 -5.69
CA GLU A 20 6.64 -28.11 -4.50
C GLU A 20 5.40 -27.23 -4.46
N GLU A 21 4.25 -27.83 -4.79
CA GLU A 21 2.94 -27.18 -4.79
C GLU A 21 2.64 -26.60 -3.40
N LEU A 22 2.36 -25.30 -3.34
CA LEU A 22 1.63 -24.67 -2.24
C LEU A 22 0.30 -25.44 -2.11
N LYS A 23 0.11 -26.20 -1.04
CA LYS A 23 -1.18 -26.84 -0.78
C LYS A 23 -2.22 -25.76 -0.52
N HIS A 24 -2.96 -25.42 -1.56
CA HIS A 24 -4.09 -24.51 -1.51
C HIS A 24 -5.35 -25.28 -1.11
N PHE A 25 -5.97 -24.85 -0.02
CA PHE A 25 -7.30 -25.30 0.36
C PHE A 25 -8.31 -24.24 -0.05
N HIS A 26 -9.35 -24.63 -0.75
CA HIS A 26 -10.46 -23.76 -1.13
C HIS A 26 -11.78 -24.41 -0.73
N LEU A 27 -12.72 -23.62 -0.19
CA LEU A 27 -14.06 -24.02 0.19
C LEU A 27 -15.04 -22.88 -0.12
N GLU A 28 -16.15 -23.22 -0.76
CA GLU A 28 -17.32 -22.34 -0.91
C GLU A 28 -18.52 -23.02 -0.28
N CYS A 29 -19.35 -22.29 0.46
CA CYS A 29 -20.57 -22.77 1.10
C CYS A 29 -21.68 -21.74 0.91
N SER A 30 -22.67 -22.09 0.12
CA SER A 30 -23.88 -21.28 -0.16
C SER A 30 -25.13 -21.78 0.58
N GLY A 31 -24.97 -22.79 1.44
CA GLY A 31 -26.09 -23.34 2.19
C GLY A 31 -26.92 -24.41 1.45
N GLU A 32 -26.56 -24.74 0.20
CA GLU A 32 -27.37 -25.68 -0.62
C GLU A 32 -27.28 -27.13 -0.16
N ASN A 33 -26.12 -27.57 0.27
CA ASN A 33 -25.83 -28.96 0.59
C ASN A 33 -25.71 -29.19 2.10
N ILE A 34 -26.47 -30.16 2.62
CA ILE A 34 -26.42 -30.59 4.03
C ILE A 34 -26.23 -32.09 4.17
N SER A 35 -25.65 -32.53 5.28
CA SER A 35 -25.54 -33.90 5.72
C SER A 35 -25.80 -33.97 7.23
N GLY A 36 -27.00 -34.38 7.63
CA GLY A 36 -27.44 -34.30 9.01
C GLY A 36 -27.46 -32.86 9.52
N ILE A 37 -26.76 -32.60 10.61
CA ILE A 37 -26.67 -31.28 11.26
C ILE A 37 -25.56 -30.40 10.73
N ASN A 38 -24.92 -30.77 9.61
CA ASN A 38 -23.78 -30.06 9.05
C ASN A 38 -24.02 -29.70 7.58
N PHE A 39 -23.38 -28.60 7.12
CA PHE A 39 -23.21 -28.34 5.69
C PHE A 39 -22.15 -29.27 5.12
N LYS A 40 -22.32 -29.69 3.88
CA LYS A 40 -21.39 -30.58 3.18
C LYS A 40 -21.04 -30.07 1.81
N GLU A 41 -19.74 -29.75 1.62
CA GLU A 41 -19.19 -29.28 0.35
C GLU A 41 -18.11 -30.28 -0.13
N GLY A 42 -18.51 -31.24 -0.98
CA GLY A 42 -17.69 -32.37 -1.36
C GLY A 42 -17.33 -33.26 -0.14
N LYS A 43 -16.04 -33.35 0.18
CA LYS A 43 -15.54 -34.05 1.39
C LYS A 43 -15.43 -33.15 2.62
N LYS A 44 -15.73 -31.84 2.50
CA LYS A 44 -15.55 -30.83 3.56
C LYS A 44 -16.87 -30.68 4.32
N ILE A 45 -16.77 -30.55 5.65
CA ILE A 45 -17.93 -30.46 6.55
C ILE A 45 -17.80 -29.15 7.37
N LEU A 46 -18.87 -28.35 7.35
CA LEU A 46 -19.01 -27.19 8.21
C LEU A 46 -20.15 -27.44 9.21
N ARG A 47 -19.91 -27.05 10.46
CA ARG A 47 -20.91 -27.18 11.53
C ARG A 47 -22.00 -26.11 11.41
N ASN A 48 -23.07 -26.25 12.19
CA ASN A 48 -24.16 -25.29 12.36
C ASN A 48 -25.11 -25.16 11.17
N SER A 49 -25.52 -26.26 10.53
CA SER A 49 -26.53 -26.21 9.47
C SER A 49 -27.93 -25.77 9.95
N SER A 50 -28.16 -25.69 11.27
CA SER A 50 -29.37 -25.13 11.88
C SER A 50 -29.62 -23.67 11.50
N CYS A 51 -28.61 -22.93 11.08
CA CYS A 51 -28.75 -21.55 10.58
C CYS A 51 -29.23 -21.47 9.12
N ARG A 52 -29.42 -22.60 8.43
CA ARG A 52 -29.90 -22.62 7.04
C ARG A 52 -31.32 -22.07 6.93
N SER A 53 -31.57 -21.19 5.99
CA SER A 53 -32.88 -20.54 5.78
C SER A 53 -33.17 -20.32 4.30
N LYS A 54 -34.47 -20.32 3.97
CA LYS A 54 -35.01 -19.91 2.67
C LYS A 54 -35.47 -18.46 2.63
N ASP A 55 -35.38 -17.74 3.75
CA ASP A 55 -35.93 -16.39 3.84
C ASP A 55 -35.24 -15.42 2.87
N PHE A 56 -33.93 -15.51 2.80
CA PHE A 56 -33.09 -14.72 1.89
C PHE A 56 -31.85 -15.50 1.48
N SER A 57 -31.57 -15.52 0.18
CA SER A 57 -30.34 -16.01 -0.42
C SER A 57 -29.83 -14.99 -1.43
N ARG A 58 -28.52 -14.94 -1.62
CA ARG A 58 -27.87 -14.17 -2.67
C ARG A 58 -27.72 -15.03 -3.92
N THR A 59 -27.33 -16.29 -3.73
CA THR A 59 -27.26 -17.31 -4.78
C THR A 59 -28.07 -18.51 -4.35
N GLY A 60 -28.56 -19.29 -5.32
CA GLY A 60 -29.32 -20.51 -5.04
C GLY A 60 -30.64 -20.28 -4.30
N LEU A 61 -31.04 -21.27 -3.47
CA LEU A 61 -32.31 -21.29 -2.76
C LEU A 61 -32.18 -21.01 -1.25
N TYR A 62 -30.99 -21.13 -0.70
CA TYR A 62 -30.73 -21.07 0.72
C TYR A 62 -29.62 -20.09 1.05
N GLY A 63 -29.71 -19.47 2.21
CA GLY A 63 -28.67 -18.68 2.86
C GLY A 63 -28.59 -19.02 4.34
N PHE A 64 -27.96 -18.17 5.13
CA PHE A 64 -27.75 -18.36 6.57
C PHE A 64 -28.50 -17.28 7.36
N LYS A 65 -29.36 -17.70 8.27
CA LYS A 65 -30.12 -16.82 9.18
C LYS A 65 -29.52 -16.93 10.58
N LEU A 66 -29.03 -15.83 11.11
CA LEU A 66 -28.50 -15.73 12.46
C LEU A 66 -29.36 -14.81 13.31
N GLY A 67 -29.52 -15.14 14.58
CA GLY A 67 -30.29 -14.36 15.55
C GLY A 67 -29.94 -14.78 16.96
N GLU A 68 -30.67 -14.28 17.95
CA GLU A 68 -30.39 -14.51 19.36
C GLU A 68 -30.27 -16.00 19.74
N LYS A 69 -31.17 -16.86 19.22
CA LYS A 69 -31.15 -18.32 19.49
C LYS A 69 -30.14 -19.09 18.66
N GLN A 70 -29.64 -18.51 17.56
CA GLN A 70 -28.67 -19.09 16.64
C GLN A 70 -27.65 -18.01 16.25
N PRO A 71 -26.74 -17.63 17.16
CA PRO A 71 -25.80 -16.53 16.90
C PRO A 71 -24.62 -16.93 15.98
N TYR A 72 -24.40 -18.24 15.74
CA TYR A 72 -23.29 -18.73 14.94
C TYR A 72 -23.77 -19.34 13.62
N GLY A 73 -23.14 -18.90 12.52
CA GLY A 73 -23.36 -19.45 11.18
C GLY A 73 -22.45 -20.64 10.86
N PRO A 74 -22.31 -20.98 9.56
CA PRO A 74 -21.44 -22.03 9.14
C PRO A 74 -20.04 -21.87 9.74
N THR A 75 -19.51 -22.95 10.31
CA THR A 75 -18.22 -22.96 10.98
C THR A 75 -17.34 -24.05 10.41
N TYR A 76 -16.20 -23.65 9.85
CA TYR A 76 -15.15 -24.57 9.40
C TYR A 76 -14.00 -24.61 10.38
N LYS A 77 -13.51 -25.81 10.72
CA LYS A 77 -12.37 -26.02 11.62
C LYS A 77 -11.16 -26.51 10.82
N PHE A 78 -10.11 -25.73 10.80
CA PHE A 78 -8.79 -26.19 10.37
C PHE A 78 -8.08 -26.88 11.54
N ASN A 79 -7.45 -28.01 11.29
CA ASN A 79 -6.58 -28.68 12.24
C ASN A 79 -5.12 -28.51 11.84
N HIS A 80 -4.22 -28.43 12.84
CA HIS A 80 -2.77 -28.35 12.66
C HIS A 80 -2.33 -27.20 11.74
N ILE A 81 -2.69 -25.96 12.09
CA ILE A 81 -2.22 -24.77 11.42
C ILE A 81 -0.79 -24.45 11.88
N LYS A 82 0.11 -24.25 10.93
CA LYS A 82 1.52 -23.94 11.18
C LYS A 82 1.74 -22.42 11.25
N LYS A 83 2.80 -22.00 11.92
CA LYS A 83 3.24 -20.60 11.88
C LYS A 83 3.48 -20.16 10.43
N GLY A 84 2.88 -19.05 10.05
CA GLY A 84 2.97 -18.48 8.70
C GLY A 84 1.90 -18.98 7.71
N ASP A 85 1.05 -19.97 8.09
CA ASP A 85 -0.13 -20.28 7.29
C ASP A 85 -1.07 -19.08 7.24
N VAL A 86 -1.70 -18.86 6.09
CA VAL A 86 -2.58 -17.72 5.84
C VAL A 86 -3.98 -18.23 5.51
N ILE A 87 -4.97 -17.72 6.23
CA ILE A 87 -6.39 -18.00 5.97
C ILE A 87 -7.05 -16.70 5.52
N TYR A 88 -7.76 -16.76 4.39
CA TYR A 88 -8.67 -15.72 3.92
C TYR A 88 -10.08 -16.23 3.97
N ALA A 89 -11.00 -15.39 4.42
CA ALA A 89 -12.42 -15.69 4.36
C ALA A 89 -13.20 -14.48 3.83
N SER A 90 -14.30 -14.76 3.14
CA SER A 90 -15.27 -13.73 2.73
C SER A 90 -16.68 -14.30 2.83
N VAL A 91 -17.64 -13.43 3.10
CA VAL A 91 -19.07 -13.77 3.16
C VAL A 91 -19.88 -12.56 2.72
N TRP A 92 -21.03 -12.79 2.12
CA TRP A 92 -22.00 -11.75 1.82
C TRP A 92 -23.00 -11.66 2.95
N ARG A 93 -23.27 -10.42 3.42
CA ARG A 93 -24.29 -10.07 4.39
C ARG A 93 -25.37 -9.22 3.73
N ARG A 94 -26.63 -9.48 4.03
CA ARG A 94 -27.71 -8.62 3.58
C ARG A 94 -27.65 -7.27 4.31
N LYS A 95 -27.77 -6.17 3.56
CA LYS A 95 -27.73 -4.81 4.10
C LYS A 95 -28.81 -4.60 5.17
N GLY A 96 -28.44 -3.95 6.27
CA GLY A 96 -29.33 -3.67 7.40
C GLY A 96 -28.62 -2.87 8.51
N LYS A 97 -29.29 -2.65 9.65
CA LYS A 97 -28.74 -1.85 10.77
C LYS A 97 -27.68 -2.59 11.61
N ASN A 98 -26.99 -3.62 11.14
CA ASN A 98 -26.46 -4.63 12.03
C ASN A 98 -25.00 -5.00 11.87
N VAL A 99 -24.44 -5.51 12.96
CA VAL A 99 -23.05 -5.70 13.34
C VAL A 99 -22.65 -7.18 13.31
N GLY A 100 -23.03 -7.93 12.26
CA GLY A 100 -22.54 -9.31 12.12
C GLY A 100 -21.09 -9.32 11.68
N GLU A 101 -20.30 -10.28 12.16
CA GLU A 101 -18.87 -10.39 11.94
C GLU A 101 -18.49 -11.71 11.28
N LEU A 102 -17.47 -11.66 10.43
CA LEU A 102 -16.76 -12.82 9.94
C LEU A 102 -15.50 -12.99 10.79
N VAL A 103 -15.35 -14.13 11.45
CA VAL A 103 -14.33 -14.36 12.47
C VAL A 103 -13.40 -15.49 12.09
N ILE A 104 -12.11 -15.33 12.34
CA ILE A 104 -11.08 -16.35 12.29
C ILE A 104 -10.35 -16.35 13.64
N ALA A 105 -10.49 -17.45 14.41
CA ALA A 105 -9.97 -17.53 15.76
C ALA A 105 -9.28 -18.86 16.06
N SER A 106 -8.15 -18.80 16.77
CA SER A 106 -7.50 -20.00 17.31
C SER A 106 -8.31 -20.58 18.47
N ASP A 107 -8.16 -21.90 18.71
CA ASP A 107 -8.87 -22.66 19.72
C ASP A 107 -8.65 -22.17 21.14
N ILE A 108 -7.47 -21.67 21.45
CA ILE A 108 -7.10 -21.10 22.75
C ILE A 108 -7.37 -19.59 22.86
N LYS A 109 -8.09 -18.97 21.90
CA LYS A 109 -8.34 -17.53 21.80
C LYS A 109 -7.06 -16.67 21.86
N PHE A 110 -5.92 -17.27 21.60
CA PHE A 110 -4.62 -16.57 21.60
C PHE A 110 -4.48 -15.60 20.43
N GLN A 111 -5.07 -15.97 19.31
CA GLN A 111 -5.14 -15.10 18.13
C GLN A 111 -6.57 -15.09 17.59
N TYR A 112 -7.11 -13.90 17.46
CA TYR A 112 -8.47 -13.62 17.02
C TYR A 112 -8.44 -12.48 16.01
N GLU A 113 -9.05 -12.69 14.86
CA GLU A 113 -9.25 -11.67 13.85
C GLU A 113 -10.73 -11.66 13.47
N SER A 114 -11.35 -10.49 13.45
CA SER A 114 -12.73 -10.34 12.97
C SER A 114 -12.86 -9.16 12.04
N SER A 115 -13.87 -9.18 11.18
CA SER A 115 -14.17 -8.10 10.27
C SER A 115 -15.67 -7.94 10.08
N GLY A 116 -16.13 -6.72 10.33
CA GLY A 116 -17.40 -6.19 9.82
C GLY A 116 -17.22 -5.22 8.65
N HIS A 117 -15.97 -5.03 8.19
CA HIS A 117 -15.63 -4.09 7.13
C HIS A 117 -16.12 -4.56 5.76
N ILE A 118 -16.84 -3.66 5.05
CA ILE A 118 -17.40 -3.92 3.74
C ILE A 118 -16.36 -3.61 2.67
N VAL A 119 -16.16 -4.56 1.76
CA VAL A 119 -15.18 -4.44 0.67
C VAL A 119 -15.82 -4.41 -0.71
N ASN A 120 -17.07 -4.83 -0.82
CA ASN A 120 -17.83 -4.83 -2.07
C ASN A 120 -19.34 -4.76 -1.79
N GLU A 121 -20.13 -4.32 -2.76
CA GLU A 121 -21.58 -4.26 -2.68
C GLU A 121 -22.22 -4.78 -3.97
N ASP A 122 -23.35 -5.47 -3.82
CA ASP A 122 -24.15 -6.02 -4.91
C ASP A 122 -25.64 -5.99 -4.53
N GLY A 123 -26.37 -4.99 -5.04
CA GLY A 123 -27.77 -4.78 -4.71
C GLY A 123 -28.01 -4.61 -3.21
N GLN A 124 -28.78 -5.54 -2.63
CA GLN A 124 -29.08 -5.57 -1.19
C GLN A 124 -28.03 -6.30 -0.34
N TRP A 125 -26.92 -6.71 -0.94
CA TRP A 125 -25.86 -7.46 -0.30
C TRP A 125 -24.58 -6.65 -0.20
N GLU A 126 -23.80 -6.92 0.84
CA GLU A 126 -22.51 -6.34 1.10
C GLU A 126 -21.50 -7.44 1.48
N GLN A 127 -20.30 -7.41 0.89
CA GLN A 127 -19.30 -8.42 1.11
C GLN A 127 -18.32 -8.01 2.20
N MET A 128 -18.13 -8.88 3.18
CA MET A 128 -17.12 -8.77 4.21
C MET A 128 -15.96 -9.71 3.93
N LYS A 129 -14.74 -9.30 4.32
CA LYS A 129 -13.53 -10.13 4.24
C LYS A 129 -12.76 -10.10 5.54
N CYS A 130 -12.18 -11.23 5.90
CA CYS A 130 -11.28 -11.37 7.04
C CYS A 130 -10.03 -12.13 6.61
N SER A 131 -8.87 -11.79 7.18
CA SER A 131 -7.61 -12.48 6.95
C SER A 131 -6.91 -12.79 8.25
N PHE A 132 -6.25 -13.95 8.31
CA PHE A 132 -5.54 -14.43 9.47
C PHE A 132 -4.18 -14.98 9.05
N VAL A 133 -3.10 -14.47 9.64
CA VAL A 133 -1.76 -15.02 9.46
C VAL A 133 -1.33 -15.64 10.78
N ALA A 134 -1.14 -16.94 10.82
CA ALA A 134 -0.81 -17.66 12.03
C ALA A 134 0.54 -17.20 12.61
N LYS A 135 0.54 -16.57 13.79
CA LYS A 135 1.75 -16.07 14.49
C LYS A 135 2.57 -17.19 15.12
N GLN A 136 1.93 -18.32 15.37
CA GLN A 136 2.54 -19.56 15.88
C GLN A 136 1.78 -20.78 15.32
N ALA A 137 2.17 -22.00 15.69
CA ALA A 137 1.38 -23.20 15.40
C ALA A 137 0.15 -23.25 16.30
N PHE A 138 -0.99 -23.67 15.77
CA PHE A 138 -2.25 -23.90 16.47
C PHE A 138 -2.77 -25.29 16.18
N GLU A 139 -3.30 -25.97 17.18
CA GLU A 139 -3.99 -27.26 17.02
C GLU A 139 -5.26 -27.10 16.20
N ALA A 140 -5.98 -25.98 16.41
CA ALA A 140 -7.15 -25.66 15.63
C ALA A 140 -7.32 -24.16 15.41
N VAL A 141 -7.85 -23.81 14.22
CA VAL A 141 -8.34 -22.46 13.89
C VAL A 141 -9.74 -22.59 13.30
N ASN A 142 -10.70 -21.87 13.85
CA ASN A 142 -12.08 -21.87 13.38
C ASN A 142 -12.34 -20.63 12.55
N VAL A 143 -13.04 -20.81 11.42
CA VAL A 143 -13.60 -19.74 10.59
C VAL A 143 -15.12 -19.82 10.73
N TYR A 144 -15.77 -18.74 11.14
CA TYR A 144 -17.20 -18.72 11.35
C TYR A 144 -17.82 -17.34 11.19
N ILE A 145 -19.12 -17.31 10.97
CA ILE A 145 -19.93 -16.07 10.98
C ILE A 145 -20.53 -15.95 12.37
N TRP A 146 -20.52 -14.73 12.91
CA TRP A 146 -21.04 -14.44 14.25
C TRP A 146 -21.97 -13.25 14.25
N ASN A 147 -23.09 -13.40 14.96
CA ASN A 147 -23.99 -12.31 15.29
C ASN A 147 -23.87 -11.97 16.77
N PRO A 148 -23.17 -10.88 17.14
CA PRO A 148 -23.05 -10.46 18.53
C PRO A 148 -24.28 -9.83 19.13
N GLY A 149 -25.31 -9.53 18.30
CA GLY A 149 -26.52 -8.83 18.69
C GLY A 149 -27.76 -9.71 18.68
N ASN A 150 -28.89 -9.13 19.07
CA ASN A 150 -30.20 -9.81 19.14
C ASN A 150 -30.99 -9.73 17.84
N SER A 151 -30.57 -8.90 16.89
CA SER A 151 -31.27 -8.71 15.61
C SER A 151 -31.04 -9.90 14.68
N THR A 152 -32.04 -10.19 13.84
CA THR A 152 -31.89 -11.23 12.81
C THR A 152 -31.04 -10.71 11.66
N LEU A 153 -30.02 -11.47 11.27
CA LEU A 153 -29.10 -11.20 10.18
C LEU A 153 -29.16 -12.32 9.15
N TYR A 154 -28.88 -11.95 7.89
CA TYR A 154 -28.82 -12.92 6.80
C TYR A 154 -27.48 -12.82 6.10
N PHE A 155 -26.89 -14.00 5.82
CA PHE A 155 -25.60 -14.15 5.15
C PHE A 155 -25.71 -15.19 4.05
N ASP A 156 -24.75 -15.17 3.12
CA ASP A 156 -24.64 -16.14 2.05
C ASP A 156 -23.22 -16.20 1.49
N ASP A 157 -22.96 -17.24 0.67
CA ASP A 157 -21.71 -17.41 -0.10
C ASP A 157 -20.44 -17.26 0.75
N LEU A 158 -20.32 -18.06 1.80
CA LEU A 158 -19.09 -18.14 2.60
C LEU A 158 -18.00 -18.81 1.76
N LYS A 159 -16.88 -18.09 1.55
CA LYS A 159 -15.66 -18.58 0.89
C LYS A 159 -14.51 -18.59 1.85
N ILE A 160 -13.73 -19.67 1.85
CA ILE A 160 -12.55 -19.82 2.69
C ILE A 160 -11.39 -20.36 1.85
N ASP A 161 -10.27 -19.66 1.87
CA ASP A 161 -9.01 -20.06 1.27
C ASP A 161 -7.94 -20.20 2.36
N CYS A 162 -7.20 -21.30 2.34
CA CYS A 162 -6.04 -21.46 3.22
C CYS A 162 -4.80 -21.83 2.40
N PHE A 163 -3.78 -21.03 2.52
CA PHE A 163 -2.47 -21.23 1.92
C PHE A 163 -1.52 -21.76 2.99
N ARG A 164 -1.22 -23.07 2.91
CA ARG A 164 -0.23 -23.69 3.80
C ARG A 164 1.15 -23.49 3.25
N ASN A 165 1.93 -22.73 3.97
CA ASN A 165 3.32 -22.47 3.61
C ASN A 165 4.19 -23.67 4.01
N ASN A 166 4.44 -24.59 3.09
CA ASN A 166 5.39 -25.70 3.29
C ASN A 166 6.86 -25.26 3.21
N LYS A 167 7.14 -24.06 2.73
CA LYS A 167 8.41 -23.36 2.86
C LYS A 167 8.22 -22.20 3.84
N LYS A 168 9.12 -22.10 4.85
CA LYS A 168 9.50 -20.75 5.29
C LYS A 168 9.69 -19.95 3.99
N PRO A 169 9.07 -18.78 3.80
CA PRO A 169 9.54 -17.91 2.76
C PRO A 169 11.05 -17.84 3.00
N ASP A 170 11.83 -18.19 2.02
CA ASP A 170 13.28 -18.05 2.08
C ASP A 170 13.58 -16.54 2.02
N ILE A 171 13.22 -15.85 3.13
CA ILE A 171 13.54 -14.45 3.41
C ILE A 171 15.05 -14.40 3.78
N THR A 172 15.79 -15.40 3.36
CA THR A 172 17.21 -15.57 3.67
C THR A 172 18.12 -15.05 2.58
N SER A 173 17.59 -14.54 1.47
CA SER A 173 18.41 -13.69 0.63
C SER A 173 18.71 -12.42 1.42
N GLU A 174 19.97 -12.22 1.86
CA GLU A 174 20.44 -10.96 2.44
C GLU A 174 20.01 -9.74 1.58
N LYS A 175 19.80 -9.96 0.28
CA LYS A 175 19.27 -8.97 -0.68
C LYS A 175 17.83 -8.52 -0.38
N ASP A 176 17.05 -9.32 0.37
CA ASP A 176 15.66 -8.99 0.74
C ASP A 176 15.53 -8.39 2.14
N ILE A 177 16.65 -8.26 2.84
CA ILE A 177 16.72 -7.74 4.19
C ILE A 177 17.43 -6.39 4.19
N LEU A 178 16.83 -5.43 4.89
CA LEU A 178 17.42 -4.14 5.18
C LEU A 178 17.70 -4.03 6.69
N ARG A 179 18.96 -3.92 7.08
CA ARG A 179 19.35 -3.78 8.48
C ARG A 179 19.81 -2.35 8.76
N ILE A 180 19.20 -1.70 9.74
CA ILE A 180 19.50 -0.32 10.14
C ILE A 180 19.90 -0.32 11.62
N ASN A 181 21.03 0.31 11.94
CA ASN A 181 21.47 0.55 13.31
C ASN A 181 21.42 2.05 13.60
N ILE A 182 20.56 2.40 14.54
CA ILE A 182 20.34 3.77 15.01
C ILE A 182 20.91 3.87 16.44
N PRO A 183 21.90 4.75 16.71
CA PRO A 183 22.43 4.93 18.06
C PRO A 183 21.32 5.25 19.07
N LYS A 184 21.48 4.79 20.32
CA LYS A 184 20.45 4.92 21.37
C LYS A 184 20.00 6.38 21.58
N ASN A 185 20.95 7.30 21.68
CA ASN A 185 20.67 8.73 21.83
C ASN A 185 19.93 9.32 20.60
N VAL A 186 20.23 8.86 19.40
CA VAL A 186 19.54 9.24 18.16
C VAL A 186 18.12 8.71 18.16
N MET A 187 17.91 7.45 18.56
CA MET A 187 16.57 6.86 18.67
C MET A 187 15.72 7.63 19.68
N GLN A 188 16.29 8.01 20.83
CA GLN A 188 15.58 8.85 21.82
C GLN A 188 15.14 10.19 21.26
N ASN A 189 16.00 10.85 20.45
CA ASN A 189 15.64 12.09 19.76
C ASN A 189 14.51 11.87 18.75
N ILE A 190 14.56 10.79 17.97
CA ILE A 190 13.51 10.43 17.01
C ILE A 190 12.18 10.18 17.73
N VAL A 191 12.19 9.48 18.87
CA VAL A 191 10.99 9.25 19.70
C VAL A 191 10.38 10.59 20.13
N ARG A 192 11.19 11.50 20.71
CA ARG A 192 10.71 12.83 21.13
C ARG A 192 10.14 13.66 19.98
N LEU A 193 10.78 13.62 18.79
CA LEU A 193 10.27 14.31 17.61
C LEU A 193 8.96 13.70 17.11
N ARG A 194 8.83 12.37 17.22
CA ARG A 194 7.58 11.68 16.92
C ARG A 194 6.44 12.09 17.87
N GLU A 195 6.71 12.13 19.17
CA GLU A 195 5.72 12.57 20.16
C GLU A 195 5.24 13.99 19.85
N LYS A 196 6.17 14.92 19.60
CA LYS A 196 5.85 16.27 19.15
C LYS A 196 4.99 16.28 17.88
N ALA A 197 5.31 15.43 16.87
CA ALA A 197 4.52 15.35 15.65
C ALA A 197 3.09 14.85 15.92
N ILE A 198 2.94 13.84 16.79
CA ILE A 198 1.62 13.29 17.16
C ILE A 198 0.78 14.35 17.89
N GLU A 199 1.37 15.10 18.83
CA GLU A 199 0.67 16.20 19.53
C GLU A 199 0.19 17.28 18.56
N GLN A 200 1.02 17.64 17.57
CA GLN A 200 0.70 18.64 16.54
C GLN A 200 -0.20 18.08 15.41
N ASP A 201 -0.37 16.76 15.34
CA ASP A 201 -1.04 16.02 14.25
C ASP A 201 -0.50 16.35 12.85
N ILE A 202 0.75 16.82 12.76
CA ILE A 202 1.47 17.14 11.52
C ILE A 202 2.99 17.02 11.74
N ILE A 203 3.74 16.69 10.68
CA ILE A 203 5.20 16.60 10.68
C ILE A 203 5.77 17.90 10.11
N SER A 204 5.97 18.89 10.96
CA SER A 204 6.53 20.19 10.60
C SER A 204 8.03 20.10 10.23
N ASP A 205 8.59 21.14 9.61
CA ASP A 205 9.97 21.10 9.08
C ASP A 205 11.04 20.98 10.18
N ASP A 206 10.79 21.50 11.37
CA ASP A 206 11.67 21.36 12.54
C ASP A 206 11.77 19.92 13.05
N ILE A 207 10.77 19.06 12.76
CA ILE A 207 10.78 17.63 13.05
C ILE A 207 11.61 16.85 12.03
N LYS A 208 11.79 17.36 10.81
CA LYS A 208 12.45 16.68 9.68
C LYS A 208 13.99 16.71 9.74
N SER A 209 14.59 16.81 10.92
CA SER A 209 16.04 16.83 11.12
C SER A 209 16.68 15.47 10.81
N TYR A 210 17.83 15.49 10.11
CA TYR A 210 18.62 14.29 9.82
C TYR A 210 19.57 13.95 10.97
N PHE A 211 19.67 12.64 11.27
CA PHE A 211 20.57 12.07 12.26
C PHE A 211 21.52 11.06 11.62
N LYS A 212 22.68 10.86 12.23
CA LYS A 212 23.65 9.86 11.83
C LYS A 212 23.22 8.48 12.31
N ALA A 213 23.27 7.48 11.42
CA ALA A 213 22.99 6.08 11.68
C ALA A 213 23.83 5.22 10.72
N SER A 214 23.62 3.91 10.69
CA SER A 214 24.24 3.02 9.72
C SER A 214 23.25 2.04 9.11
N ILE A 215 23.57 1.58 7.89
CA ILE A 215 22.89 0.51 7.18
C ILE A 215 23.87 -0.62 6.93
N THR A 216 23.45 -1.85 7.10
CA THR A 216 24.30 -3.02 6.76
C THR A 216 23.85 -3.57 5.40
N LEU A 217 24.77 -3.62 4.46
CA LEU A 217 24.59 -4.19 3.13
C LEU A 217 25.64 -5.28 2.93
N GLU A 218 25.18 -6.50 2.63
CA GLU A 218 26.06 -7.66 2.39
C GLU A 218 27.12 -7.85 3.52
N GLY A 219 26.69 -7.69 4.77
CA GLY A 219 27.54 -7.83 5.95
C GLY A 219 28.37 -6.60 6.32
N THR A 220 28.49 -5.60 5.46
CA THR A 220 29.27 -4.39 5.70
C THR A 220 28.39 -3.22 6.13
N ALA A 221 28.83 -2.49 7.16
CA ALA A 221 28.11 -1.33 7.68
C ALA A 221 28.54 -0.04 6.95
N TYR A 222 27.56 0.71 6.46
CA TYR A 222 27.78 1.99 5.77
C TYR A 222 27.06 3.13 6.50
N PRO A 223 27.65 4.32 6.57
CA PRO A 223 27.03 5.46 7.23
C PRO A 223 25.85 5.97 6.42
N ILE A 224 24.79 6.34 7.14
CA ILE A 224 23.58 6.96 6.59
C ILE A 224 23.19 8.21 7.37
N SER A 225 22.41 9.06 6.73
CA SER A 225 21.59 10.07 7.38
C SER A 225 20.13 9.60 7.34
N ILE A 226 19.48 9.56 8.50
CA ILE A 226 18.10 9.09 8.68
C ILE A 226 17.24 10.18 9.33
N ARG A 227 15.99 10.32 8.91
CA ARG A 227 15.00 11.20 9.52
C ARG A 227 13.59 10.60 9.41
N ILE A 228 12.66 11.12 10.20
CA ILE A 228 11.23 10.87 10.03
C ILE A 228 10.79 11.28 8.61
N LYS A 229 9.92 10.46 7.99
CA LYS A 229 9.29 10.74 6.67
C LYS A 229 7.83 11.15 6.87
N GLY A 230 7.34 11.97 5.96
CA GLY A 230 5.94 12.36 5.80
C GLY A 230 5.72 13.83 6.09
N ASP A 231 4.52 14.25 5.83
CA ASP A 231 3.97 15.56 6.18
C ASP A 231 2.79 15.38 7.16
N TRP A 232 2.08 14.27 7.05
CA TRP A 232 1.04 13.85 7.98
C TRP A 232 1.54 12.75 8.94
N VAL A 233 0.89 12.67 10.10
CA VAL A 233 1.22 11.71 11.17
C VAL A 233 0.83 10.26 10.88
N ASP A 234 0.12 9.96 9.78
CA ASP A 234 -0.18 8.60 9.32
C ASP A 234 1.09 7.73 9.24
N HIS A 235 2.22 8.34 8.88
CA HIS A 235 3.54 7.72 8.87
C HIS A 235 4.09 7.35 10.26
N LEU A 236 3.49 7.83 11.35
CA LEU A 236 3.98 7.73 12.73
C LEU A 236 2.96 7.11 13.71
N LYS A 237 1.71 6.87 13.27
CA LYS A 237 0.62 6.36 14.14
C LYS A 237 0.89 4.97 14.72
N SER A 238 1.63 4.11 14.02
CA SER A 238 2.02 2.81 14.56
C SER A 238 2.84 2.96 15.85
N SER A 239 2.69 2.05 16.79
CA SER A 239 3.45 2.05 18.05
C SER A 239 4.96 1.96 17.81
N ASP A 240 5.40 1.20 16.80
CA ASP A 240 6.80 0.90 16.55
C ASP A 240 7.22 0.94 15.06
N LYS A 241 6.28 0.90 14.12
CA LYS A 241 6.55 0.80 12.67
C LYS A 241 6.40 2.15 11.98
N TRP A 242 7.41 3.02 12.13
CA TRP A 242 7.42 4.39 11.59
C TRP A 242 8.09 4.46 10.22
N SER A 243 7.76 5.49 9.47
CA SER A 243 8.36 5.75 8.16
C SER A 243 9.59 6.65 8.27
N TYR A 244 10.64 6.31 7.52
CA TYR A 244 11.90 7.03 7.52
C TYR A 244 12.36 7.43 6.13
N ARG A 245 13.04 8.56 6.02
CA ARG A 245 13.83 8.96 4.87
C ARG A 245 15.30 8.68 5.16
N ILE A 246 15.95 7.98 4.24
CA ILE A 246 17.33 7.52 4.36
C ILE A 246 18.16 8.07 3.21
N LYS A 247 19.38 8.53 3.53
CA LYS A 247 20.40 8.94 2.57
C LYS A 247 21.69 8.21 2.90
N ILE A 248 22.21 7.40 1.97
CA ILE A 248 23.51 6.71 2.12
C ILE A 248 24.62 7.73 1.90
N VAL A 249 25.59 7.77 2.82
CA VAL A 249 26.78 8.61 2.73
C VAL A 249 27.88 7.82 2.00
N GLY A 250 28.69 8.51 1.17
CA GLY A 250 29.72 7.84 0.37
C GLY A 250 29.19 7.39 -1.00
N ASN A 251 29.78 6.35 -1.58
CA ASN A 251 29.49 5.92 -2.96
C ASN A 251 28.50 4.75 -3.05
N GLU A 252 28.23 4.08 -1.94
CA GLU A 252 27.36 2.91 -1.90
C GLU A 252 25.90 3.23 -2.20
N THR A 253 25.16 2.20 -2.59
CA THR A 253 23.73 2.28 -2.92
C THR A 253 23.01 1.07 -2.37
N PHE A 254 21.74 1.25 -2.00
CA PHE A 254 20.83 0.15 -1.73
C PHE A 254 19.85 0.01 -2.89
N LEU A 255 19.85 -1.15 -3.55
CA LEU A 255 19.08 -1.40 -4.78
C LEU A 255 19.36 -0.36 -5.89
N GLY A 256 20.59 0.16 -5.96
CA GLY A 256 20.98 1.23 -6.87
C GLY A 256 20.48 2.62 -6.47
N MET A 257 19.92 2.80 -5.28
CA MET A 257 19.41 4.08 -4.75
C MET A 257 20.37 4.64 -3.70
N LYS A 258 20.67 5.93 -3.77
CA LYS A 258 21.38 6.67 -2.70
C LYS A 258 20.45 7.27 -1.68
N LYS A 259 19.26 7.64 -2.09
CA LYS A 259 18.25 8.27 -1.26
C LYS A 259 16.91 7.58 -1.49
N PHE A 260 16.31 7.12 -0.42
CA PHE A 260 15.04 6.39 -0.46
C PHE A 260 14.29 6.56 0.85
N SER A 261 13.02 6.16 0.86
CA SER A 261 12.22 6.06 2.06
C SER A 261 11.92 4.62 2.36
N ILE A 262 11.76 4.30 3.64
CA ILE A 262 11.08 3.10 4.08
C ILE A 262 9.78 3.52 4.78
N GLN A 263 8.68 2.87 4.46
CA GLN A 263 7.38 3.22 5.00
C GLN A 263 6.52 2.00 5.28
N ASN A 264 5.63 2.13 6.28
CA ASN A 264 4.65 1.09 6.54
C ASN A 264 3.76 0.94 5.30
N PRO A 265 3.62 -0.26 4.72
CA PRO A 265 2.79 -0.46 3.51
C PRO A 265 1.35 0.03 3.67
N SER A 266 0.79 0.00 4.88
CA SER A 266 -0.57 0.48 5.16
C SER A 266 -0.77 1.97 4.83
N THR A 267 0.29 2.79 4.88
CA THR A 267 0.21 4.23 4.55
C THR A 267 -0.03 4.49 3.06
N ARG A 268 0.07 3.45 2.22
CA ARG A 268 -0.11 3.52 0.76
C ARG A 268 -0.99 2.38 0.26
N SER A 269 -2.04 2.04 1.02
CA SER A 269 -3.00 0.97 0.67
C SER A 269 -2.32 -0.35 0.30
N PHE A 270 -1.27 -0.73 1.05
CA PHE A 270 -0.49 -1.97 0.92
C PHE A 270 0.10 -2.18 -0.48
N MET A 271 -0.58 -2.93 -1.35
CA MET A 271 -0.11 -3.28 -2.68
C MET A 271 -0.49 -2.27 -3.76
N LYS A 272 -1.41 -1.33 -3.47
CA LYS A 272 -1.96 -0.44 -4.49
C LYS A 272 -0.89 0.44 -5.12
N GLU A 273 -0.10 1.13 -4.31
CA GLU A 273 0.99 1.98 -4.80
C GLU A 273 2.03 1.18 -5.61
N TRP A 274 2.41 -0.02 -5.14
CA TRP A 274 3.30 -0.91 -5.89
C TRP A 274 2.73 -1.29 -7.25
N PHE A 275 1.44 -1.61 -7.31
CA PHE A 275 0.77 -1.98 -8.56
C PHE A 275 0.76 -0.81 -9.55
N LEU A 276 0.48 0.40 -9.07
CA LEU A 276 0.51 1.62 -9.89
C LEU A 276 1.91 1.88 -10.46
N HIS A 277 2.96 1.74 -9.66
CA HIS A 277 4.32 1.83 -10.17
C HIS A 277 4.61 0.80 -11.27
N ARG A 278 4.07 -0.43 -11.17
CA ARG A 278 4.20 -1.44 -12.24
C ARG A 278 3.46 -1.04 -13.52
N LEU A 279 2.26 -0.44 -13.40
CA LEU A 279 1.52 0.06 -14.57
C LEU A 279 2.28 1.21 -15.25
N PHE A 280 2.76 2.20 -14.49
CA PHE A 280 3.57 3.29 -15.03
C PHE A 280 4.83 2.76 -15.75
N GLU A 281 5.53 1.80 -15.16
CA GLU A 281 6.69 1.17 -15.80
C GLU A 281 6.32 0.50 -17.12
N LYS A 282 5.22 -0.26 -17.16
CA LYS A 282 4.75 -0.96 -18.36
C LYS A 282 4.42 0.00 -19.48
N GLU A 283 3.81 1.13 -19.16
CA GLU A 283 3.43 2.17 -20.12
C GLU A 283 4.56 3.16 -20.41
N ASN A 284 5.79 2.89 -19.91
CA ASN A 284 6.96 3.75 -20.08
C ASN A 284 6.77 5.19 -19.56
N VAL A 285 5.88 5.37 -18.57
CA VAL A 285 5.77 6.60 -17.78
C VAL A 285 6.84 6.55 -16.68
N LEU A 286 7.56 7.63 -16.45
CA LEU A 286 8.54 7.72 -15.38
C LEU A 286 7.87 7.46 -14.03
N THR A 287 8.54 6.67 -13.19
CA THR A 287 8.07 6.37 -11.84
C THR A 287 9.23 5.93 -10.97
N THR A 288 9.12 6.14 -9.65
CA THR A 288 10.14 5.73 -8.68
C THR A 288 10.18 4.20 -8.53
N ARG A 289 11.34 3.64 -8.16
CA ARG A 289 11.43 2.24 -7.73
C ARG A 289 10.64 2.06 -6.44
N TYR A 290 9.77 1.08 -6.42
CA TYR A 290 8.98 0.73 -5.26
C TYR A 290 9.08 -0.78 -5.01
N LYS A 291 9.66 -1.20 -3.88
CA LYS A 291 9.95 -2.59 -3.54
C LYS A 291 9.56 -2.87 -2.09
N PHE A 292 9.23 -4.13 -1.80
CA PHE A 292 9.04 -4.56 -0.41
C PHE A 292 10.30 -5.25 0.10
N LYS A 293 10.70 -4.93 1.34
CA LYS A 293 11.84 -5.51 2.03
C LYS A 293 11.53 -5.77 3.50
N VAL A 294 12.09 -6.81 4.07
CA VAL A 294 12.05 -7.02 5.52
C VAL A 294 13.07 -6.09 6.15
N VAL A 295 12.65 -5.33 7.15
CA VAL A 295 13.48 -4.34 7.82
C VAL A 295 13.77 -4.79 9.25
N TYR A 296 15.05 -4.70 9.62
CA TYR A 296 15.51 -4.81 11.01
C TYR A 296 16.01 -3.44 11.47
N ILE A 297 15.58 -2.99 12.64
CA ILE A 297 16.09 -1.78 13.29
C ILE A 297 16.68 -2.18 14.64
N ASN A 298 17.96 -1.92 14.83
CA ASN A 298 18.69 -2.30 16.05
C ASN A 298 18.51 -3.78 16.43
N GLY A 299 18.54 -4.67 15.43
CA GLY A 299 18.36 -6.12 15.60
C GLY A 299 16.90 -6.59 15.73
N LYS A 300 15.93 -5.69 16.00
CA LYS A 300 14.51 -6.02 16.06
C LYS A 300 13.92 -6.16 14.66
N ASN A 301 13.25 -7.27 14.38
CA ASN A 301 12.49 -7.46 13.14
C ASN A 301 11.23 -6.58 13.15
N MET A 302 11.18 -5.61 12.25
CA MET A 302 10.07 -4.68 12.06
C MET A 302 9.06 -5.15 10.99
N GLY A 303 9.29 -6.32 10.39
CA GLY A 303 8.46 -6.86 9.32
C GLY A 303 8.70 -6.18 7.97
N VAL A 304 7.72 -6.31 7.08
CA VAL A 304 7.81 -5.81 5.69
C VAL A 304 7.58 -4.30 5.64
N TYR A 305 8.50 -3.59 5.00
CA TYR A 305 8.39 -2.18 4.64
C TYR A 305 8.33 -2.01 3.12
N ALA A 306 7.64 -0.98 2.68
CA ALA A 306 7.80 -0.48 1.32
C ALA A 306 9.05 0.42 1.27
N VAL A 307 9.94 0.14 0.32
CA VAL A 307 11.12 0.92 0.01
C VAL A 307 10.83 1.72 -1.25
N GLU A 308 10.83 3.03 -1.15
CA GLU A 308 10.48 3.96 -2.22
C GLU A 308 11.65 4.88 -2.54
N GLU A 309 12.00 4.94 -3.81
CA GLU A 309 13.07 5.79 -4.33
C GLU A 309 12.76 7.28 -4.17
N HIS A 310 13.79 8.09 -4.03
CA HIS A 310 13.68 9.55 -4.09
C HIS A 310 14.10 10.10 -5.46
N PHE A 311 13.65 11.33 -5.77
CA PHE A 311 13.90 12.01 -7.02
C PHE A 311 15.35 12.53 -7.09
N ASP A 312 16.18 11.85 -7.85
CA ASP A 312 17.56 12.25 -8.14
C ASP A 312 18.05 11.61 -9.46
N LYS A 313 19.30 11.88 -9.80
CA LYS A 313 19.96 11.31 -11.00
C LYS A 313 19.84 9.78 -11.10
N LYS A 314 19.86 9.06 -9.96
CA LYS A 314 19.81 7.59 -9.95
C LYS A 314 18.46 7.05 -10.46
N LEU A 315 17.38 7.77 -10.25
CA LEU A 315 16.07 7.48 -10.85
C LEU A 315 16.15 7.53 -12.38
N LEU A 316 16.73 8.60 -12.92
CA LEU A 316 16.85 8.82 -14.37
C LEU A 316 17.77 7.77 -15.01
N GLU A 317 18.94 7.50 -14.43
CA GLU A 317 19.88 6.47 -14.87
C GLU A 317 19.21 5.08 -14.92
N TYR A 318 18.49 4.72 -13.86
CA TYR A 318 17.77 3.43 -13.80
C TYR A 318 16.67 3.32 -14.88
N ARG A 319 16.00 4.43 -15.16
CA ARG A 319 14.94 4.51 -16.19
C ARG A 319 15.49 4.77 -17.59
N LYS A 320 16.82 4.75 -17.77
CA LYS A 320 17.48 5.01 -19.06
C LYS A 320 17.06 6.35 -19.67
N ARG A 321 16.99 7.39 -18.83
CA ARG A 321 16.76 8.77 -19.24
C ARG A 321 18.06 9.58 -19.14
N SER A 322 18.22 10.54 -20.04
CA SER A 322 19.31 11.52 -19.96
C SER A 322 19.23 12.32 -18.65
N GLU A 323 20.37 12.81 -18.17
CA GLU A 323 20.38 13.65 -16.99
C GLU A 323 19.67 14.98 -17.29
N GLY A 324 18.71 15.35 -16.48
CA GLY A 324 17.92 16.59 -16.56
C GLY A 324 17.28 16.89 -15.21
N PRO A 325 16.82 18.11 -14.96
CA PRO A 325 16.20 18.48 -13.71
C PRO A 325 14.84 17.80 -13.54
N ILE A 326 14.58 17.33 -12.31
CA ILE A 326 13.24 16.95 -11.87
C ILE A 326 12.69 18.15 -11.10
N VAL A 327 11.51 18.62 -11.46
CA VAL A 327 10.92 19.87 -10.94
C VAL A 327 9.59 19.64 -10.25
N LYS A 328 9.26 20.52 -9.32
CA LYS A 328 7.99 20.51 -8.58
C LYS A 328 7.55 21.94 -8.27
N PHE A 329 6.28 22.11 -7.95
CA PHE A 329 5.81 23.28 -7.21
C PHE A 329 6.20 23.15 -5.73
N ASP A 330 6.63 24.23 -5.11
CA ASP A 330 6.93 24.26 -3.68
C ASP A 330 5.64 24.22 -2.85
N GLU A 331 5.55 23.23 -2.01
CA GLU A 331 4.38 22.95 -1.18
C GLU A 331 4.47 23.55 0.25
N SER A 332 5.57 24.25 0.55
CA SER A 332 5.83 24.76 1.91
C SER A 332 4.71 25.67 2.41
N GLY A 333 4.23 26.60 1.57
CA GLY A 333 3.12 27.49 1.93
C GLY A 333 1.80 26.75 2.19
N PHE A 334 1.54 25.68 1.44
CA PHE A 334 0.38 24.82 1.67
C PHE A 334 0.46 24.15 3.05
N TRP A 335 1.60 23.55 3.39
CA TRP A 335 1.79 22.88 4.69
C TRP A 335 1.77 23.85 5.86
N GLN A 336 2.35 25.05 5.71
CA GLN A 336 2.25 26.11 6.72
C GLN A 336 0.82 26.52 6.98
N ALA A 337 -0.01 26.64 5.95
CA ALA A 337 -1.42 26.97 6.11
C ALA A 337 -2.21 25.83 6.75
N GLN A 338 -1.94 24.57 6.42
CA GLN A 338 -2.54 23.40 7.10
C GLN A 338 -2.17 23.38 8.59
N PHE A 339 -0.92 23.67 8.91
CA PHE A 339 -0.48 23.76 10.30
C PHE A 339 -1.17 24.91 11.05
N HIS A 340 -1.27 26.09 10.41
CA HIS A 340 -1.98 27.24 10.99
C HIS A 340 -3.46 26.91 11.25
N PHE A 341 -4.15 26.33 10.27
CA PHE A 341 -5.55 25.92 10.41
C PHE A 341 -5.76 24.97 11.59
N LYS A 342 -4.91 23.96 11.75
CA LYS A 342 -5.01 23.02 12.87
C LYS A 342 -4.84 23.69 14.24
N ASN A 343 -4.02 24.72 14.32
CA ASN A 343 -3.75 25.42 15.59
C ASN A 343 -4.78 26.50 15.93
N THR A 344 -5.40 27.11 14.94
CA THR A 344 -6.27 28.28 15.13
C THR A 344 -7.73 28.05 14.73
N GLY A 345 -8.01 27.00 13.95
CA GLY A 345 -9.31 26.78 13.30
C GLY A 345 -9.58 27.73 12.12
N GLU A 346 -8.66 28.66 11.81
CA GLU A 346 -8.82 29.62 10.72
C GLU A 346 -8.20 29.11 9.42
N PHE A 347 -9.04 28.94 8.40
CA PHE A 347 -8.60 28.55 7.06
C PHE A 347 -8.23 29.78 6.23
N LYS A 348 -6.93 29.95 5.98
CA LYS A 348 -6.46 30.98 5.05
C LYS A 348 -6.56 30.45 3.61
N LYS A 349 -7.43 31.06 2.81
CA LYS A 349 -7.53 30.79 1.36
C LYS A 349 -6.36 31.44 0.63
N TYR A 350 -5.34 30.67 0.30
CA TYR A 350 -4.25 31.14 -0.57
C TYR A 350 -4.36 30.49 -1.95
N PRO A 351 -4.00 31.20 -3.02
CA PRO A 351 -3.86 30.59 -4.36
C PRO A 351 -2.56 29.77 -4.43
N TYR A 352 -2.47 28.73 -3.63
CA TYR A 352 -1.23 27.99 -3.36
C TYR A 352 -0.46 27.58 -4.62
N MET A 353 -1.13 26.99 -5.63
CA MET A 353 -0.47 26.61 -6.88
C MET A 353 0.06 27.84 -7.63
N GLN A 354 -0.71 28.92 -7.68
CA GLN A 354 -0.37 30.13 -8.40
C GLN A 354 0.80 30.88 -7.75
N SER A 355 0.93 30.82 -6.43
CA SER A 355 2.01 31.47 -5.67
C SER A 355 3.21 30.57 -5.39
N ALA A 356 3.10 29.26 -5.64
CA ALA A 356 4.14 28.29 -5.36
C ALA A 356 5.38 28.54 -6.23
N GLU A 357 6.57 28.59 -5.62
CA GLU A 357 7.83 28.60 -6.36
C GLU A 357 8.03 27.27 -7.09
N ILE A 358 8.56 27.33 -8.30
CA ILE A 358 8.96 26.13 -9.04
C ILE A 358 10.41 25.83 -8.66
N LEU A 359 10.64 24.66 -8.06
CA LEU A 359 11.93 24.24 -7.52
C LEU A 359 12.42 22.92 -8.17
N PRO A 360 13.74 22.80 -8.40
CA PRO A 360 14.32 21.53 -8.81
C PRO A 360 14.61 20.67 -7.58
N PHE A 361 14.48 19.34 -7.74
CA PHE A 361 15.12 18.42 -6.82
C PHE A 361 16.65 18.53 -6.94
N SER A 362 17.38 18.22 -5.87
CA SER A 362 18.84 18.42 -5.81
C SER A 362 19.28 19.87 -6.09
N LYS A 363 18.52 20.84 -5.55
CA LYS A 363 18.67 22.31 -5.78
C LYS A 363 20.12 22.76 -5.87
N ASN A 364 20.95 22.42 -4.87
CA ASN A 364 22.35 22.88 -4.83
C ASN A 364 23.18 22.37 -6.02
N LYS A 365 22.94 21.14 -6.49
CA LYS A 365 23.62 20.59 -7.67
C LYS A 365 23.13 21.30 -8.92
N THR A 366 21.82 21.39 -9.10
CA THR A 366 21.20 22.01 -10.28
C THR A 366 21.62 23.46 -10.46
N LEU A 367 21.68 24.24 -9.37
CA LEU A 367 22.06 25.67 -9.46
C LEU A 367 23.57 25.89 -9.65
N LYS A 368 24.42 24.92 -9.34
CA LYS A 368 25.89 25.03 -9.52
C LYS A 368 26.37 24.52 -10.88
N ASP A 369 25.66 23.58 -11.47
CA ASP A 369 25.98 23.01 -12.77
C ASP A 369 25.34 23.84 -13.88
N LYS A 370 26.14 24.42 -14.76
CA LYS A 370 25.67 25.35 -15.81
C LYS A 370 24.66 24.69 -16.76
N VAL A 371 24.87 23.39 -17.11
CA VAL A 371 23.96 22.66 -18.01
C VAL A 371 22.62 22.43 -17.34
N LEU A 372 22.62 21.89 -16.12
CA LEU A 372 21.41 21.65 -15.35
C LEU A 372 20.68 22.94 -15.01
N LEU A 373 21.39 24.05 -14.78
CA LEU A 373 20.78 25.36 -14.53
C LEU A 373 20.02 25.86 -15.76
N ASN A 374 20.64 25.80 -16.96
CA ASN A 374 19.98 26.19 -18.20
C ASN A 374 18.74 25.33 -18.46
N GLN A 375 18.85 24.01 -18.32
CA GLN A 375 17.73 23.09 -18.42
C GLN A 375 16.63 23.39 -17.39
N PHE A 376 16.99 23.76 -16.17
CA PHE A 376 16.04 24.14 -15.14
C PHE A 376 15.30 25.44 -15.48
N ILE A 377 15.96 26.41 -16.07
CA ILE A 377 15.33 27.67 -16.51
C ILE A 377 14.25 27.36 -17.57
N ILE A 378 14.55 26.48 -18.54
CA ILE A 378 13.58 26.04 -19.54
C ILE A 378 12.42 25.28 -18.86
N ALA A 379 12.74 24.29 -18.02
CA ALA A 379 11.75 23.52 -17.28
C ALA A 379 10.82 24.41 -16.42
N LYS A 380 11.39 25.43 -15.77
CA LYS A 380 10.64 26.42 -14.99
C LYS A 380 9.67 27.18 -15.88
N SER A 381 10.11 27.67 -17.03
CA SER A 381 9.25 28.35 -18.00
C SER A 381 8.10 27.45 -18.48
N GLN A 382 8.38 26.18 -18.75
CA GLN A 382 7.36 25.19 -19.14
C GLN A 382 6.35 24.89 -18.01
N MET A 383 6.81 24.80 -16.77
CA MET A 383 5.93 24.68 -15.60
C MET A 383 5.06 25.92 -15.40
N GLU A 384 5.55 27.13 -15.75
CA GLU A 384 4.75 28.36 -15.74
C GLU A 384 3.67 28.31 -16.83
N LYS A 385 4.00 27.88 -18.06
CA LYS A 385 3.00 27.64 -19.12
C LYS A 385 1.91 26.67 -18.65
N TYR A 386 2.32 25.55 -18.04
CA TYR A 386 1.40 24.55 -17.47
C TYR A 386 0.48 25.17 -16.41
N ARG A 387 1.03 25.91 -15.45
CA ARG A 387 0.27 26.60 -14.40
C ARG A 387 -0.73 27.62 -14.96
N ASN A 388 -0.35 28.33 -15.99
CA ASN A 388 -1.16 29.35 -16.65
C ASN A 388 -2.13 28.79 -17.68
N ARG A 389 -2.18 27.45 -17.84
CA ARG A 389 -3.07 26.75 -18.77
C ARG A 389 -2.86 27.17 -20.22
N ASP A 390 -1.60 27.33 -20.63
CA ASP A 390 -1.26 27.57 -22.03
C ASP A 390 -1.80 26.43 -22.91
N THR A 391 -2.42 26.78 -24.02
CA THR A 391 -3.11 25.82 -24.89
C THR A 391 -2.20 25.03 -25.82
N ASN A 392 -0.98 25.49 -26.05
CA ASN A 392 0.01 24.81 -26.90
C ASN A 392 0.76 23.73 -26.09
N VAL A 393 0.02 22.80 -25.51
CA VAL A 393 0.53 21.84 -24.50
C VAL A 393 1.62 20.92 -25.07
N GLU A 394 1.53 20.58 -26.36
CA GLU A 394 2.49 19.74 -27.08
C GLU A 394 3.89 20.35 -27.22
N GLU A 395 4.02 21.66 -27.08
CA GLU A 395 5.32 22.34 -27.14
C GLU A 395 6.15 22.12 -25.88
N TYR A 396 5.51 21.80 -24.74
CA TYR A 396 6.20 21.76 -23.44
C TYR A 396 5.89 20.55 -22.58
N ILE A 397 4.97 19.68 -22.97
CA ILE A 397 4.64 18.41 -22.29
C ILE A 397 4.71 17.24 -23.27
N ASP A 398 5.31 16.13 -22.89
CA ASP A 398 5.18 14.86 -23.61
C ASP A 398 3.73 14.37 -23.46
N ILE A 399 2.90 14.64 -24.46
CA ILE A 399 1.46 14.36 -24.46
C ILE A 399 1.18 12.86 -24.29
N ASP A 400 1.94 11.98 -24.96
CA ASP A 400 1.76 10.54 -24.83
C ASP A 400 1.97 10.10 -23.37
N LYS A 401 3.03 10.56 -22.73
CA LYS A 401 3.32 10.24 -21.33
C LYS A 401 2.29 10.84 -20.37
N MET A 402 1.86 12.06 -20.61
CA MET A 402 0.86 12.74 -19.79
C MET A 402 -0.49 12.06 -19.90
N ALA A 403 -0.93 11.72 -21.11
CA ALA A 403 -2.19 11.02 -21.34
C ALA A 403 -2.22 9.65 -20.63
N LYS A 404 -1.13 8.87 -20.75
CA LYS A 404 -0.99 7.59 -20.04
C LYS A 404 -0.99 7.77 -18.52
N PHE A 405 -0.27 8.77 -18.01
CA PHE A 405 -0.25 9.07 -16.57
C PHE A 405 -1.66 9.39 -16.05
N LEU A 406 -2.39 10.27 -16.74
CA LEU A 406 -3.75 10.66 -16.38
C LEU A 406 -4.71 9.46 -16.47
N ALA A 407 -4.64 8.68 -17.56
CA ALA A 407 -5.49 7.50 -17.76
C ALA A 407 -5.28 6.44 -16.66
N ILE A 408 -4.02 6.18 -16.27
CA ILE A 408 -3.72 5.24 -15.16
C ILE A 408 -4.29 5.77 -13.84
N CYS A 409 -4.12 7.05 -13.55
CA CYS A 409 -4.68 7.67 -12.36
C CYS A 409 -6.21 7.62 -12.32
N ASP A 410 -6.87 7.88 -13.43
CA ASP A 410 -8.33 7.88 -13.55
C ASP A 410 -8.91 6.46 -13.39
N ILE A 411 -8.44 5.49 -14.18
CA ILE A 411 -8.90 4.09 -14.10
C ILE A 411 -8.70 3.50 -12.70
N SER A 412 -7.59 3.84 -12.04
CA SER A 412 -7.28 3.35 -10.69
C SER A 412 -7.90 4.18 -9.56
N LYS A 413 -8.63 5.25 -9.89
CA LYS A 413 -9.16 6.24 -8.92
C LYS A 413 -8.06 6.80 -8.01
N SER A 414 -6.89 7.07 -8.58
CA SER A 414 -5.67 7.48 -7.86
C SER A 414 -5.46 8.99 -7.94
N THR A 415 -6.40 9.76 -7.39
CA THR A 415 -6.43 11.22 -7.52
C THR A 415 -5.35 11.93 -6.71
N HIS A 416 -4.77 11.26 -5.71
CA HIS A 416 -3.76 11.88 -4.83
C HIS A 416 -2.51 12.33 -5.61
N GLY A 417 -2.03 11.53 -6.55
CA GLY A 417 -0.91 11.87 -7.42
C GLY A 417 -1.18 13.03 -8.39
N LEU A 418 -2.46 13.36 -8.63
CA LEU A 418 -2.87 14.49 -9.48
C LEU A 418 -2.91 15.82 -8.73
N ALA A 419 -2.89 15.81 -7.39
CA ALA A 419 -2.85 17.02 -6.60
C ALA A 419 -1.56 17.82 -6.94
N TRP A 420 -1.70 19.13 -7.17
CA TRP A 420 -0.60 20.00 -7.64
C TRP A 420 0.68 19.88 -6.80
N HIS A 421 0.57 19.70 -5.49
CA HIS A 421 1.69 19.56 -4.56
C HIS A 421 2.35 18.18 -4.61
N ASN A 422 1.72 17.18 -5.23
CA ASN A 422 2.28 15.84 -5.47
C ASN A 422 2.82 15.66 -6.89
N GLN A 423 2.53 16.58 -7.81
CA GLN A 423 3.04 16.49 -9.18
C GLN A 423 4.56 16.67 -9.22
N ARG A 424 5.22 15.79 -9.93
CA ARG A 424 6.65 15.78 -10.19
C ARG A 424 6.86 15.62 -11.68
N ASN A 425 7.66 16.49 -12.28
CA ASN A 425 7.94 16.45 -13.70
C ASN A 425 9.43 16.39 -13.94
N TYR A 426 9.84 15.57 -14.88
CA TYR A 426 11.21 15.50 -15.38
C TYR A 426 11.30 16.30 -16.69
N PHE A 427 12.26 17.21 -16.76
CA PHE A 427 12.60 17.84 -18.01
C PHE A 427 13.50 16.93 -18.83
N ASN A 428 12.98 16.44 -19.94
CA ASN A 428 13.74 15.62 -20.89
C ASN A 428 14.56 16.51 -21.82
N PRO A 429 15.89 16.58 -21.68
CA PRO A 429 16.70 17.48 -22.50
C PRO A 429 16.83 17.05 -23.96
N VAL A 430 16.44 15.83 -24.32
CA VAL A 430 16.45 15.33 -25.71
C VAL A 430 15.18 15.75 -26.46
N LYS A 431 14.06 15.76 -25.75
CA LYS A 431 12.76 16.17 -26.31
C LYS A 431 12.41 17.63 -26.01
N GLU A 432 13.16 18.26 -25.14
CA GLU A 432 12.95 19.62 -24.66
C GLU A 432 11.55 19.85 -24.04
N CYS A 433 10.97 18.83 -23.42
CA CYS A 433 9.64 18.86 -22.82
C CYS A 433 9.59 18.20 -21.44
N LEU A 434 8.50 18.43 -20.72
CA LEU A 434 8.23 17.82 -19.42
C LEU A 434 7.61 16.43 -19.57
N GLU A 435 8.15 15.43 -18.87
CA GLU A 435 7.55 14.11 -18.68
C GLU A 435 7.01 14.01 -17.23
N PRO A 436 5.76 13.56 -17.01
CA PRO A 436 5.24 13.34 -15.66
C PRO A 436 5.93 12.16 -14.99
N ILE A 437 6.01 12.21 -13.66
CA ILE A 437 6.51 11.10 -12.83
C ILE A 437 5.38 10.57 -11.98
N GLY A 438 5.01 9.29 -12.17
CA GLY A 438 4.04 8.59 -11.33
C GLY A 438 4.60 8.40 -9.91
N TYR A 439 3.93 9.02 -8.94
CA TYR A 439 4.37 9.06 -7.55
C TYR A 439 3.20 9.40 -6.65
N ASP A 440 3.10 8.72 -5.49
CA ASP A 440 2.11 8.98 -4.44
C ASP A 440 0.67 8.94 -4.98
N CYS A 441 0.40 7.96 -5.85
CA CYS A 441 -0.85 7.81 -6.59
C CYS A 441 -1.87 6.91 -5.88
N PHE A 442 -1.77 6.71 -4.56
CA PHE A 442 -2.77 5.99 -3.79
C PHE A 442 -4.06 6.82 -3.60
N THR A 443 -5.12 6.19 -3.11
CA THR A 443 -6.39 6.84 -2.69
C THR A 443 -6.64 6.55 -1.24
#